data_dfbde6b6e659777512f9fac07e025a92
#
_entry.id   dfbde6b6e659777512f9fac07e025a92
#
_cell.length_a   1.000
_cell.length_b   1.000
_cell.length_c   1.000
_cell.angle_alpha   90.00
_cell.angle_beta   90.00
_cell.angle_gamma   90.00
#
_symmetry.space_group_name_H-M   'P 1'
#
loop_
_entity.id
_entity.type
_entity.pdbx_description
1 polymer ?
#
loop_
_entity_poly.entity_id
_entity_poly.type
_entity_poly.pdbx_seq_one_letter_code
_entity_poly.pdbx_strand_id
1 'polypeptide(L)'
;MENIYFRNICIPEKEYVEEYEEGDTTILCLDRKEVDGCFISCIECRVLTTQKNIDEINIQCKAWKEQQEKEALAMLKESKLDEIEAYDKSAAVNSFLLNGESHWLDFNLRDRVFQGNERLKLIGRTDTTLWLDGMCIELPIEHAQMLIANIEAYAKDCYNVTERHKAEVKALKTYDEVMAYDITAGYPEKIELNISETNIISL
;
A
#
# COMPACT_ATOMS: atom_id res chain seq x y z
N MET A 1 15.65 37.06 -4.86
CA MET A 1 15.39 36.43 -6.16
C MET A 1 14.14 35.59 -6.03
N GLU A 2 13.02 36.27 -6.06
CA GLU A 2 11.71 35.65 -5.86
C GLU A 2 10.88 36.02 -7.06
N ASN A 3 10.70 35.15 -8.04
CA ASN A 3 9.61 35.32 -9.01
C ASN A 3 9.86 34.59 -10.33
N ILE A 4 10.59 33.44 -10.31
CA ILE A 4 10.54 32.49 -11.41
C ILE A 4 9.54 31.42 -11.00
N TYR A 5 8.48 31.28 -11.79
CA TYR A 5 7.44 30.29 -11.55
C TYR A 5 7.46 29.25 -12.68
N PHE A 6 7.39 27.95 -12.30
CA PHE A 6 7.35 26.85 -13.24
C PHE A 6 6.05 26.05 -13.07
N ARG A 7 5.49 25.57 -14.19
CA ARG A 7 4.41 24.58 -14.20
C ARG A 7 4.45 23.72 -15.46
N ASN A 8 4.00 22.48 -15.33
CA ASN A 8 3.76 21.64 -16.50
C ASN A 8 2.49 22.11 -17.22
N ILE A 9 2.56 22.26 -18.54
CA ILE A 9 1.41 22.54 -19.40
C ILE A 9 1.39 21.57 -20.58
N CYS A 10 0.17 21.35 -21.11
CA CYS A 10 -0.03 20.62 -22.35
C CYS A 10 -0.99 21.45 -23.20
N ILE A 11 -0.54 21.91 -24.38
CA ILE A 11 -1.28 22.82 -25.26
C ILE A 11 -1.35 22.23 -26.66
N PRO A 12 -2.39 22.57 -27.47
CA PRO A 12 -2.43 22.21 -28.90
C PRO A 12 -1.20 22.75 -29.63
N GLU A 13 -0.60 21.94 -30.52
CA GLU A 13 0.61 22.33 -31.25
C GLU A 13 0.45 23.65 -31.99
N LYS A 14 -0.73 23.92 -32.56
CA LYS A 14 -1.05 25.17 -33.26
C LYS A 14 -1.05 26.43 -32.36
N GLU A 15 -1.14 26.23 -31.04
CA GLU A 15 -1.15 27.32 -30.05
C GLU A 15 0.21 27.45 -29.34
N TYR A 16 1.17 26.56 -29.68
CA TYR A 16 2.49 26.56 -29.08
C TYR A 16 3.32 27.76 -29.54
N VAL A 17 3.83 28.52 -28.59
CA VAL A 17 4.81 29.58 -28.78
C VAL A 17 5.94 29.36 -27.79
N GLU A 18 7.18 29.36 -28.30
CA GLU A 18 8.37 29.07 -27.48
C GLU A 18 8.63 30.16 -26.43
N GLU A 19 8.40 31.42 -26.82
CA GLU A 19 8.55 32.60 -25.96
C GLU A 19 7.55 33.67 -26.34
N TYR A 20 6.90 34.29 -25.37
CA TYR A 20 6.04 35.47 -25.59
C TYR A 20 6.02 36.34 -24.33
N GLU A 21 5.57 37.59 -24.50
CA GLU A 21 5.47 38.56 -23.41
C GLU A 21 4.01 38.85 -23.06
N GLU A 22 3.75 38.96 -21.77
CA GLU A 22 2.47 39.32 -21.20
C GLU A 22 2.67 40.45 -20.19
N GLY A 23 2.53 41.68 -20.64
CA GLY A 23 2.85 42.89 -19.86
C GLY A 23 4.36 42.98 -19.57
N ASP A 24 4.73 42.94 -18.29
CA ASP A 24 6.13 42.97 -17.82
C ASP A 24 6.74 41.58 -17.58
N THR A 25 6.00 40.55 -17.94
CA THR A 25 6.38 39.13 -17.72
C THR A 25 6.73 38.48 -19.06
N THR A 26 7.89 37.85 -19.13
CA THR A 26 8.25 36.92 -20.21
C THR A 26 7.83 35.50 -19.83
N ILE A 27 7.19 34.82 -20.77
CA ILE A 27 6.76 33.44 -20.65
C ILE A 27 7.58 32.59 -21.62
N LEU A 28 8.24 31.56 -21.10
CA LEU A 28 9.08 30.62 -21.84
C LEU A 28 8.48 29.24 -21.76
N CYS A 29 8.48 28.50 -22.84
CA CYS A 29 8.10 27.10 -22.91
C CYS A 29 9.37 26.24 -23.04
N LEU A 30 9.79 25.64 -21.94
CA LEU A 30 11.01 24.81 -21.82
C LEU A 30 10.69 23.33 -21.99
N ASP A 31 11.68 22.52 -22.38
CA ASP A 31 11.56 21.05 -22.44
C ASP A 31 10.37 20.56 -23.30
N ARG A 32 10.25 21.09 -24.51
CA ARG A 32 9.19 20.74 -25.46
C ARG A 32 9.20 19.24 -25.78
N LYS A 33 8.04 18.58 -25.66
CA LYS A 33 7.79 17.19 -26.07
C LYS A 33 6.48 17.12 -26.84
N GLU A 34 6.46 16.40 -27.95
CA GLU A 34 5.24 16.10 -28.70
C GLU A 34 4.47 14.97 -28.01
N VAL A 35 3.16 15.15 -27.86
CA VAL A 35 2.23 14.19 -27.25
C VAL A 35 1.09 13.95 -28.24
N ASP A 36 0.85 12.70 -28.56
CA ASP A 36 -0.25 12.20 -29.43
C ASP A 36 -0.36 12.92 -30.79
N GLY A 37 0.76 13.48 -31.30
CA GLY A 37 0.84 14.10 -32.62
C GLY A 37 0.05 15.39 -32.81
N CYS A 38 -0.61 15.91 -31.76
CA CYS A 38 -1.44 17.13 -31.84
C CYS A 38 -1.19 18.10 -30.69
N PHE A 39 -0.47 17.69 -29.66
CA PHE A 39 -0.22 18.46 -28.46
C PHE A 39 1.27 18.59 -28.18
N ILE A 40 1.63 19.70 -27.56
CA ILE A 40 2.96 19.95 -27.01
C ILE A 40 2.88 19.98 -25.49
N SER A 41 3.63 19.10 -24.83
CA SER A 41 3.91 19.18 -23.40
C SER A 41 5.19 19.97 -23.20
N CYS A 42 5.17 20.96 -22.33
CA CYS A 42 6.36 21.72 -21.97
C CYS A 42 6.26 22.27 -20.53
N ILE A 43 7.36 22.82 -20.04
CA ILE A 43 7.41 23.54 -18.78
C ILE A 43 7.26 25.03 -19.07
N GLU A 44 6.13 25.60 -18.69
CA GLU A 44 5.92 27.03 -18.71
C GLU A 44 6.74 27.67 -17.59
N CYS A 45 7.61 28.59 -17.95
CA CYS A 45 8.38 29.43 -17.03
C CYS A 45 7.91 30.88 -17.15
N ARG A 46 7.51 31.48 -16.03
CA ARG A 46 7.15 32.90 -15.95
C ARG A 46 8.20 33.66 -15.17
N VAL A 47 8.75 34.72 -15.75
CA VAL A 47 9.78 35.58 -15.15
C VAL A 47 9.55 37.04 -15.55
N LEU A 48 9.87 37.97 -14.65
CA LEU A 48 9.85 39.41 -15.05
C LEU A 48 10.85 39.62 -16.18
N THR A 49 10.43 40.33 -17.26
CA THR A 49 11.23 40.57 -18.47
C THR A 49 12.59 41.24 -18.13
N THR A 50 12.59 42.13 -17.12
CA THR A 50 13.82 42.78 -16.63
C THR A 50 14.76 41.86 -15.84
N GLN A 51 14.28 40.68 -15.41
CA GLN A 51 15.05 39.68 -14.64
C GLN A 51 15.33 38.41 -15.44
N LYS A 52 15.01 38.40 -16.72
CA LYS A 52 15.24 37.26 -17.61
C LYS A 52 16.74 36.98 -17.75
N ASN A 53 17.15 35.83 -17.18
CA ASN A 53 18.49 35.26 -17.31
C ASN A 53 18.32 33.78 -17.69
N ILE A 54 18.62 33.44 -18.93
CA ILE A 54 18.36 32.07 -19.47
C ILE A 54 19.20 31.01 -18.75
N ASP A 55 20.44 31.30 -18.37
CA ASP A 55 21.28 30.32 -17.65
C ASP A 55 20.73 30.04 -16.27
N GLU A 56 20.31 31.05 -15.54
CA GLU A 56 19.68 30.93 -14.24
C GLU A 56 18.33 30.19 -14.33
N ILE A 57 17.50 30.51 -15.31
CA ILE A 57 16.21 29.85 -15.59
C ILE A 57 16.43 28.36 -15.83
N ASN A 58 17.41 27.99 -16.65
CA ASN A 58 17.72 26.57 -16.93
C ASN A 58 18.17 25.82 -15.68
N ILE A 59 19.01 26.42 -14.83
CA ILE A 59 19.45 25.83 -13.56
C ILE A 59 18.24 25.60 -12.63
N GLN A 60 17.38 26.62 -12.48
CA GLN A 60 16.21 26.52 -11.61
C GLN A 60 15.16 25.54 -12.17
N CYS A 61 14.96 25.49 -13.49
CA CYS A 61 14.07 24.54 -14.15
C CYS A 61 14.54 23.09 -13.89
N LYS A 62 15.84 22.84 -13.99
CA LYS A 62 16.40 21.51 -13.68
C LYS A 62 16.16 21.12 -12.21
N ALA A 63 16.44 22.00 -11.27
CA ALA A 63 16.18 21.76 -9.86
C ALA A 63 14.68 21.54 -9.57
N TRP A 64 13.81 22.30 -10.22
CA TRP A 64 12.36 22.12 -10.11
C TRP A 64 11.91 20.74 -10.64
N LYS A 65 12.42 20.30 -11.80
CA LYS A 65 12.14 18.96 -12.35
C LYS A 65 12.55 17.85 -11.39
N GLU A 66 13.78 17.91 -10.87
CA GLU A 66 14.28 16.94 -9.90
C GLU A 66 13.41 16.90 -8.64
N GLN A 67 12.89 18.04 -8.22
CA GLN A 67 11.96 18.11 -7.08
C GLN A 67 10.61 17.47 -7.42
N GLN A 68 10.03 17.76 -8.60
CA GLN A 68 8.77 17.16 -9.06
C GLN A 68 8.87 15.63 -9.18
N GLU A 69 9.98 15.11 -9.71
CA GLU A 69 10.23 13.67 -9.80
C GLU A 69 10.32 13.02 -8.43
N LYS A 70 10.98 13.67 -7.46
CA LYS A 70 11.04 13.18 -6.07
C LYS A 70 9.67 13.16 -5.40
N GLU A 71 8.88 14.21 -5.59
CA GLU A 71 7.52 14.31 -5.04
C GLU A 71 6.61 13.24 -5.66
N ALA A 72 6.64 13.07 -6.98
CA ALA A 72 5.88 12.04 -7.68
C ALA A 72 6.25 10.62 -7.21
N LEU A 73 7.55 10.35 -7.05
CA LEU A 73 8.01 9.07 -6.51
C LEU A 73 7.54 8.85 -5.05
N ALA A 74 7.59 9.90 -4.22
CA ALA A 74 7.12 9.82 -2.84
C ALA A 74 5.62 9.50 -2.76
N MET A 75 4.80 10.22 -3.55
CA MET A 75 3.36 9.97 -3.63
C MET A 75 3.03 8.56 -4.13
N LEU A 76 3.75 8.07 -5.15
CA LEU A 76 3.56 6.72 -5.65
C LEU A 76 3.89 5.66 -4.60
N LYS A 77 4.99 5.85 -3.83
CA LYS A 77 5.34 4.95 -2.73
C LYS A 77 4.27 4.93 -1.64
N GLU A 78 3.74 6.09 -1.27
CA GLU A 78 2.65 6.19 -0.31
C GLU A 78 1.42 5.42 -0.78
N SER A 79 1.00 5.63 -2.04
CA SER A 79 -0.09 4.85 -2.64
C SER A 79 0.19 3.34 -2.62
N LYS A 80 1.42 2.92 -2.90
CA LYS A 80 1.80 1.50 -2.86
C LYS A 80 1.79 0.93 -1.43
N LEU A 81 2.14 1.71 -0.43
CA LEU A 81 2.03 1.33 0.98
C LEU A 81 0.57 1.15 1.41
N ASP A 82 -0.33 2.02 0.93
CA ASP A 82 -1.77 1.87 1.17
C ASP A 82 -2.34 0.60 0.52
N GLU A 83 -1.87 0.26 -0.70
CA GLU A 83 -2.22 -1.01 -1.37
C GLU A 83 -1.77 -2.22 -0.54
N ILE A 84 -0.54 -2.20 0.02
CA ILE A 84 -0.02 -3.27 0.89
C ILE A 84 -0.91 -3.41 2.15
N GLU A 85 -1.27 -2.31 2.79
CA GLU A 85 -2.14 -2.34 3.97
C GLU A 85 -3.55 -2.84 3.65
N ALA A 86 -4.10 -2.48 2.49
CA ALA A 86 -5.39 -2.97 2.05
C ALA A 86 -5.34 -4.48 1.76
N TYR A 87 -4.26 -4.96 1.13
CA TYR A 87 -4.06 -6.37 0.86
C TYR A 87 -3.90 -7.18 2.15
N ASP A 88 -3.09 -6.70 3.10
CA ASP A 88 -2.92 -7.30 4.43
C ASP A 88 -4.26 -7.49 5.17
N LYS A 89 -5.15 -6.49 5.09
CA LYS A 89 -6.48 -6.54 5.71
C LYS A 89 -7.51 -7.38 4.94
N SER A 90 -7.19 -7.80 3.73
CA SER A 90 -8.10 -8.56 2.88
C SER A 90 -8.20 -10.03 3.29
N ALA A 91 -9.25 -10.71 2.82
CA ALA A 91 -9.40 -12.15 2.97
C ALA A 91 -8.31 -12.95 2.22
N ALA A 92 -7.49 -12.33 1.37
CA ALA A 92 -6.34 -12.98 0.77
C ALA A 92 -5.30 -13.36 1.84
N VAL A 93 -5.12 -12.52 2.85
CA VAL A 93 -4.17 -12.68 3.95
C VAL A 93 -4.86 -13.07 5.25
N ASN A 94 -5.89 -12.30 5.65
CA ASN A 94 -6.61 -12.51 6.91
C ASN A 94 -7.73 -13.55 6.73
N SER A 95 -7.35 -14.78 6.48
CA SER A 95 -8.28 -15.92 6.51
C SER A 95 -7.52 -17.24 6.66
N PHE A 96 -8.19 -18.21 7.26
CA PHE A 96 -7.82 -19.63 7.26
C PHE A 96 -9.02 -20.45 6.79
N LEU A 97 -8.79 -21.67 6.37
CA LEU A 97 -9.85 -22.59 6.02
C LEU A 97 -10.15 -23.52 7.20
N LEU A 98 -11.42 -23.61 7.56
CA LEU A 98 -11.92 -24.59 8.53
C LEU A 98 -12.96 -25.47 7.82
N ASN A 99 -12.66 -26.74 7.65
CA ASN A 99 -13.47 -27.68 6.86
C ASN A 99 -13.79 -27.14 5.44
N GLY A 100 -12.84 -26.40 4.81
CA GLY A 100 -13.01 -25.80 3.49
C GLY A 100 -13.67 -24.43 3.47
N GLU A 101 -14.23 -23.96 4.58
CA GLU A 101 -14.85 -22.62 4.68
C GLU A 101 -13.85 -21.59 5.21
N SER A 102 -13.95 -20.35 4.69
CA SER A 102 -13.03 -19.26 5.03
C SER A 102 -13.47 -18.52 6.27
N HIS A 103 -12.60 -18.47 7.28
CA HIS A 103 -12.83 -17.80 8.56
C HIS A 103 -11.65 -16.96 8.97
N TRP A 104 -11.87 -16.04 9.91
CA TRP A 104 -10.81 -15.29 10.55
C TRP A 104 -11.10 -15.04 12.04
N LEU A 105 -10.04 -15.13 12.83
CA LEU A 105 -10.05 -14.73 14.23
C LEU A 105 -9.05 -13.60 14.41
N ASP A 106 -9.51 -12.41 14.78
CA ASP A 106 -8.63 -11.28 15.08
C ASP A 106 -7.74 -11.57 16.31
N PHE A 107 -6.69 -10.75 16.45
CA PHE A 107 -5.72 -10.91 17.53
C PHE A 107 -6.38 -10.92 18.92
N ASN A 108 -7.32 -10.01 19.18
CA ASN A 108 -7.96 -9.90 20.49
C ASN A 108 -8.80 -11.14 20.81
N LEU A 109 -9.47 -11.70 19.80
CA LEU A 109 -10.26 -12.91 19.98
C LEU A 109 -9.37 -14.14 20.19
N ARG A 110 -8.26 -14.26 19.44
CA ARG A 110 -7.28 -15.34 19.65
C ARG A 110 -6.69 -15.30 21.07
N ASP A 111 -6.23 -14.13 21.53
CA ASP A 111 -5.69 -13.98 22.88
C ASP A 111 -6.75 -14.29 23.94
N ARG A 112 -7.97 -13.78 23.80
CA ARG A 112 -9.07 -14.03 24.72
C ARG A 112 -9.41 -15.51 24.84
N VAL A 113 -9.47 -16.23 23.72
CA VAL A 113 -9.73 -17.68 23.72
C VAL A 113 -8.58 -18.43 24.40
N PHE A 114 -7.34 -18.11 24.07
CA PHE A 114 -6.17 -18.72 24.69
C PHE A 114 -6.14 -18.52 26.21
N GLN A 115 -6.26 -17.27 26.68
CA GLN A 115 -6.28 -16.93 28.11
C GLN A 115 -7.48 -17.51 28.83
N GLY A 116 -8.63 -17.58 28.16
CA GLY A 116 -9.84 -18.23 28.70
C GLY A 116 -9.62 -19.70 28.94
N ASN A 117 -9.01 -20.40 28.00
CA ASN A 117 -8.70 -21.81 28.10
C ASN A 117 -7.69 -22.12 29.21
N GLU A 118 -6.66 -21.27 29.40
CA GLU A 118 -5.74 -21.40 30.53
C GLU A 118 -6.48 -21.32 31.89
N ARG A 119 -7.44 -20.40 32.02
CA ARG A 119 -8.25 -20.29 33.24
C ARG A 119 -9.16 -21.51 33.46
N LEU A 120 -9.74 -22.08 32.41
CA LEU A 120 -10.55 -23.29 32.49
C LEU A 120 -9.72 -24.51 32.97
N LYS A 121 -8.47 -24.63 32.49
CA LYS A 121 -7.53 -25.66 33.00
C LYS A 121 -7.29 -25.54 34.50
N LEU A 122 -7.13 -24.33 35.05
CA LEU A 122 -6.90 -24.10 36.47
C LEU A 122 -8.03 -24.64 37.36
N ILE A 123 -9.26 -24.68 36.85
CA ILE A 123 -10.43 -25.22 37.57
C ILE A 123 -10.75 -26.67 37.19
N GLY A 124 -9.84 -27.35 36.46
CA GLY A 124 -9.97 -28.75 36.12
C GLY A 124 -10.91 -29.07 34.96
N ARG A 125 -11.28 -28.04 34.13
CA ARG A 125 -12.03 -28.33 32.90
C ARG A 125 -11.10 -28.91 31.85
N THR A 126 -11.64 -29.85 31.06
CA THR A 126 -10.94 -30.51 29.94
C THR A 126 -11.40 -30.02 28.58
N ASP A 127 -12.60 -29.47 28.53
CA ASP A 127 -13.28 -29.07 27.29
C ASP A 127 -13.68 -27.61 27.33
N THR A 128 -13.75 -27.03 26.14
CA THR A 128 -14.12 -25.63 25.89
C THR A 128 -14.99 -25.53 24.65
N THR A 129 -15.62 -24.38 24.48
CA THR A 129 -16.37 -24.03 23.25
C THR A 129 -15.71 -22.85 22.56
N LEU A 130 -15.63 -22.93 21.23
CA LEU A 130 -15.19 -21.84 20.36
C LEU A 130 -16.37 -21.44 19.47
N TRP A 131 -16.73 -20.15 19.50
CA TRP A 131 -17.70 -19.57 18.59
C TRP A 131 -16.98 -18.94 17.41
N LEU A 132 -17.37 -19.38 16.21
CA LEU A 132 -16.78 -18.91 14.95
C LEU A 132 -17.93 -18.69 13.93
N ASP A 133 -18.16 -17.44 13.55
CA ASP A 133 -19.19 -17.04 12.56
C ASP A 133 -20.57 -17.66 12.82
N GLY A 134 -20.99 -17.78 14.07
CA GLY A 134 -22.25 -18.37 14.47
C GLY A 134 -22.24 -19.88 14.70
N MET A 135 -21.14 -20.56 14.37
CA MET A 135 -20.92 -21.96 14.73
C MET A 135 -20.41 -22.09 16.16
N CYS A 136 -20.95 -23.04 16.91
CA CYS A 136 -20.44 -23.45 18.20
C CYS A 136 -19.65 -24.75 18.05
N ILE A 137 -18.36 -24.70 18.36
CA ILE A 137 -17.46 -25.84 18.21
C ILE A 137 -17.03 -26.26 19.61
N GLU A 138 -17.31 -27.50 19.99
CA GLU A 138 -16.88 -28.09 21.26
C GLU A 138 -15.59 -28.89 21.06
N LEU A 139 -14.55 -28.55 21.81
CA LEU A 139 -13.21 -29.10 21.65
C LEU A 139 -12.56 -29.40 23.02
N PRO A 140 -11.68 -30.40 23.10
CA PRO A 140 -10.70 -30.47 24.18
C PRO A 140 -9.88 -29.16 24.21
N ILE A 141 -9.63 -28.63 25.41
CA ILE A 141 -8.91 -27.38 25.60
C ILE A 141 -7.54 -27.40 24.90
N GLU A 142 -6.83 -28.50 24.91
CA GLU A 142 -5.53 -28.66 24.25
C GLU A 142 -5.64 -28.52 22.73
N HIS A 143 -6.69 -29.05 22.12
CA HIS A 143 -6.95 -28.92 20.69
C HIS A 143 -7.32 -27.46 20.33
N ALA A 144 -8.15 -26.82 21.15
CA ALA A 144 -8.49 -25.40 20.95
C ALA A 144 -7.25 -24.51 21.06
N GLN A 145 -6.36 -24.77 22.00
CA GLN A 145 -5.10 -24.03 22.13
C GLN A 145 -4.15 -24.25 20.95
N MET A 146 -4.04 -25.49 20.46
CA MET A 146 -3.23 -25.80 19.28
C MET A 146 -3.77 -25.10 18.03
N LEU A 147 -5.10 -25.09 17.85
CA LEU A 147 -5.76 -24.38 16.76
C LEU A 147 -5.43 -22.89 16.80
N ILE A 148 -5.59 -22.25 17.96
CA ILE A 148 -5.27 -20.83 18.14
C ILE A 148 -3.78 -20.56 17.89
N ALA A 149 -2.89 -21.42 18.37
CA ALA A 149 -1.44 -21.26 18.16
C ALA A 149 -1.05 -21.36 16.67
N ASN A 150 -1.68 -22.25 15.90
CA ASN A 150 -1.45 -22.36 14.46
C ASN A 150 -1.93 -21.12 13.72
N ILE A 151 -3.12 -20.60 14.06
CA ILE A 151 -3.63 -19.36 13.46
C ILE A 151 -2.73 -18.17 13.82
N GLU A 152 -2.22 -18.10 15.06
CA GLU A 152 -1.31 -17.04 15.49
C GLU A 152 0.04 -17.11 14.75
N ALA A 153 0.60 -18.30 14.56
CA ALA A 153 1.83 -18.49 13.78
C ALA A 153 1.64 -18.03 12.33
N TYR A 154 0.55 -18.44 11.70
CA TYR A 154 0.20 -17.99 10.33
C TYR A 154 0.05 -16.48 10.25
N ALA A 155 -0.70 -15.87 11.17
CA ALA A 155 -0.91 -14.42 11.20
C ALA A 155 0.42 -13.66 11.38
N LYS A 156 1.33 -14.18 12.20
CA LYS A 156 2.67 -13.59 12.39
C LYS A 156 3.52 -13.70 11.14
N ASP A 157 3.46 -14.81 10.43
CA ASP A 157 4.20 -14.97 9.18
C ASP A 157 3.66 -14.02 8.10
N CYS A 158 2.35 -13.86 7.98
CA CYS A 158 1.73 -12.85 7.12
C CYS A 158 2.19 -11.44 7.48
N TYR A 159 2.15 -11.07 8.75
CA TYR A 159 2.62 -9.78 9.24
C TYR A 159 4.09 -9.51 8.87
N ASN A 160 4.96 -10.50 9.02
CA ASN A 160 6.37 -10.38 8.67
C ASN A 160 6.57 -10.11 7.16
N VAL A 161 5.75 -10.73 6.31
CA VAL A 161 5.76 -10.48 4.85
C VAL A 161 5.28 -9.07 4.55
N THR A 162 4.18 -8.62 5.15
CA THR A 162 3.65 -7.26 5.02
C THR A 162 4.70 -6.21 5.38
N GLU A 163 5.37 -6.37 6.53
CA GLU A 163 6.41 -5.42 6.96
C GLU A 163 7.65 -5.45 6.04
N ARG A 164 8.00 -6.62 5.49
CA ARG A 164 9.04 -6.73 4.48
C ARG A 164 8.67 -5.96 3.22
N HIS A 165 7.46 -6.14 2.67
CA HIS A 165 6.98 -5.38 1.51
C HIS A 165 7.04 -3.87 1.74
N LYS A 166 6.57 -3.39 2.91
CA LYS A 166 6.66 -1.97 3.28
C LYS A 166 8.10 -1.45 3.29
N ALA A 167 9.04 -2.24 3.81
CA ALA A 167 10.45 -1.87 3.85
C ALA A 167 11.07 -1.84 2.44
N GLU A 168 10.77 -2.83 1.61
CA GLU A 168 11.27 -2.92 0.24
C GLU A 168 10.74 -1.78 -0.62
N VAL A 169 9.44 -1.47 -0.61
CA VAL A 169 8.85 -0.34 -1.35
C VAL A 169 9.48 0.99 -0.94
N LYS A 170 9.72 1.21 0.36
CA LYS A 170 10.42 2.42 0.84
C LYS A 170 11.83 2.53 0.28
N ALA A 171 12.52 1.41 0.05
CA ALA A 171 13.90 1.36 -0.43
C ALA A 171 14.03 1.56 -1.95
N LEU A 172 12.99 1.32 -2.76
CA LEU A 172 13.00 1.49 -4.21
C LEU A 172 13.41 2.92 -4.58
N LYS A 173 14.05 3.10 -5.74
CA LYS A 173 14.65 4.38 -6.15
C LYS A 173 13.97 5.01 -7.35
N THR A 174 13.25 4.24 -8.17
CA THR A 174 12.66 4.70 -9.41
C THR A 174 11.15 4.48 -9.44
N TYR A 175 10.47 5.28 -10.27
CA TYR A 175 9.04 5.15 -10.52
C TYR A 175 8.67 3.76 -11.06
N ASP A 176 9.44 3.28 -12.04
CA ASP A 176 9.19 1.98 -12.70
C ASP A 176 9.34 0.81 -11.72
N GLU A 177 10.34 0.84 -10.81
CA GLU A 177 10.49 -0.17 -9.77
C GLU A 177 9.27 -0.23 -8.84
N VAL A 178 8.74 0.93 -8.44
CA VAL A 178 7.55 0.97 -7.56
C VAL A 178 6.30 0.49 -8.29
N MET A 179 6.13 0.89 -9.56
CA MET A 179 5.00 0.45 -10.39
C MET A 179 5.00 -1.06 -10.64
N ALA A 180 6.18 -1.65 -10.88
CA ALA A 180 6.34 -3.07 -11.16
C ALA A 180 6.34 -3.94 -9.88
N TYR A 181 6.31 -3.35 -8.70
CA TYR A 181 6.42 -4.09 -7.44
C TYR A 181 5.17 -4.92 -7.15
N ASP A 182 5.36 -6.25 -7.00
CA ASP A 182 4.30 -7.20 -6.67
C ASP A 182 4.12 -7.30 -5.15
N ILE A 183 3.04 -6.73 -4.66
CA ILE A 183 2.68 -6.73 -3.23
C ILE A 183 2.09 -8.07 -2.75
N THR A 184 1.79 -9.00 -3.65
CA THR A 184 1.11 -10.25 -3.32
C THR A 184 2.07 -11.41 -3.09
N ALA A 185 3.34 -11.23 -3.43
CA ALA A 185 4.35 -12.28 -3.40
C ALA A 185 4.80 -12.66 -1.98
N GLY A 186 5.08 -13.93 -1.76
CA GLY A 186 5.77 -14.43 -0.58
C GLY A 186 4.94 -14.55 0.69
N TYR A 187 3.63 -14.33 0.65
CA TYR A 187 2.72 -14.69 1.74
C TYR A 187 2.64 -16.22 1.87
N PRO A 188 2.50 -16.75 3.10
CA PRO A 188 2.34 -18.16 3.31
C PRO A 188 1.03 -18.67 2.69
N GLU A 189 1.01 -19.93 2.31
CA GLU A 189 -0.23 -20.61 1.94
C GLU A 189 -1.21 -20.58 3.11
N LYS A 190 -2.51 -20.45 2.81
CA LYS A 190 -3.55 -20.48 3.84
C LYS A 190 -3.52 -21.79 4.58
N ILE A 191 -3.57 -21.71 5.90
CA ILE A 191 -3.69 -22.92 6.71
C ILE A 191 -5.08 -23.51 6.54
N GLU A 192 -5.13 -24.82 6.40
CA GLU A 192 -6.35 -25.60 6.37
C GLU A 192 -6.45 -26.43 7.64
N LEU A 193 -7.56 -26.24 8.34
CA LEU A 193 -7.86 -26.92 9.61
C LEU A 193 -9.10 -27.77 9.43
N ASN A 194 -9.03 -29.01 9.87
CA ASN A 194 -10.15 -29.95 9.79
C ASN A 194 -10.59 -30.33 11.21
N ILE A 195 -11.87 -30.11 11.49
CA ILE A 195 -12.52 -30.49 12.74
C ILE A 195 -13.62 -31.48 12.39
N SER A 196 -13.76 -32.54 13.22
CA SER A 196 -14.84 -33.51 13.04
C SER A 196 -16.22 -32.83 13.15
N GLU A 197 -17.14 -33.20 12.27
CA GLU A 197 -18.52 -32.69 12.31
C GLU A 197 -19.24 -32.99 13.64
N THR A 198 -18.80 -34.05 14.37
CA THR A 198 -19.31 -34.36 15.70
C THR A 198 -18.99 -33.31 16.76
N ASN A 199 -18.03 -32.43 16.50
CA ASN A 199 -17.65 -31.33 17.39
C ASN A 199 -18.39 -30.03 17.09
N ILE A 200 -19.23 -30.01 16.04
CA ILE A 200 -20.02 -28.84 15.65
C ILE A 200 -21.43 -29.00 16.20
N ILE A 201 -21.81 -28.14 17.12
CA ILE A 201 -23.17 -28.12 17.68
C ILE A 201 -24.02 -27.27 16.74
N SER A 202 -24.93 -27.91 16.00
CA SER A 202 -25.99 -27.20 15.27
C SER A 202 -27.04 -26.69 16.27
N LEU A 203 -27.20 -25.36 16.33
CA LEU A 203 -28.25 -24.72 17.13
C LEU A 203 -29.55 -24.64 16.36
#